data_dd1254b9df7ea88f76f1476e8b89832a
#
_entry.id   dd1254b9df7ea88f76f1476e8b89832a
#
_cell.length_a   1.000
_cell.length_b   1.000
_cell.length_c   1.000
_cell.angle_alpha   90.00
_cell.angle_beta   90.00
_cell.angle_gamma   90.00
#
_symmetry.space_group_name_H-M   'P 1'
#
loop_
_entity.id
_entity.type
_entity.pdbx_description
1 polymer ?
#
loop_
_entity_poly.entity_id
_entity_poly.type
_entity_poly.pdbx_seq_one_letter_code
_entity_poly.pdbx_strand_id
1 'polypeptide(L)'
;MAKVNSAIGIEYNSHEIKAVELYKHSDGRLDVIAAGKEPLDNNVIGNGIILDNALFSVALNDLITKGKFNKLAPVVVGVNNENVIMRYATFPKVPDDKLRGVVTMQAQDFIPVPVSELGLDFVVIDETTDDDDQPALNVLLVGARNLMLQNLIQNFDEAKLEVVDIDSSFLAWCRVAIEEVDEEVFGFLCLTDDVLDFVAVADKEIKMVRSINIPDRAMVEVKKAFNDPHEIVTSEMDIIVDLLYSELSSSINYFQMQTGFILNKVLFSASTELQKDIAEQLAQKSYVPLTIPEFCKDFSESAFDASEFAGCISLAKVALEG
;
A
#
# COMPACT_ATOMS: atom_id res chain seq x y z
N MET A 1 8.15 -29.37 1.28
CA MET A 1 8.68 -28.22 0.54
C MET A 1 10.03 -27.85 1.14
N ALA A 2 11.03 -27.50 0.34
CA ALA A 2 12.27 -26.96 0.87
C ALA A 2 11.95 -25.64 1.60
N LYS A 3 12.53 -25.44 2.79
CA LYS A 3 12.30 -24.22 3.56
C LYS A 3 12.91 -23.07 2.75
N VAL A 4 12.07 -22.14 2.28
CA VAL A 4 12.50 -20.95 1.58
C VAL A 4 13.19 -20.06 2.59
N ASN A 5 14.47 -19.74 2.36
CA ASN A 5 15.26 -18.91 3.27
C ASN A 5 15.37 -17.45 2.80
N SER A 6 15.02 -17.16 1.55
CA SER A 6 14.93 -15.78 1.06
C SER A 6 13.65 -15.56 0.28
N ALA A 7 13.17 -14.32 0.26
CA ALA A 7 12.01 -13.88 -0.49
C ALA A 7 12.18 -12.45 -0.96
N ILE A 8 11.53 -12.10 -2.07
CA ILE A 8 11.59 -10.78 -2.68
C ILE A 8 10.23 -10.09 -2.50
N GLY A 9 10.25 -8.89 -1.92
CA GLY A 9 9.12 -7.97 -1.96
C GLY A 9 9.33 -6.94 -3.06
N ILE A 10 8.33 -6.75 -3.92
CA ILE A 10 8.38 -5.81 -5.04
C ILE A 10 7.21 -4.86 -4.95
N GLU A 11 7.48 -3.58 -5.09
CA GLU A 11 6.47 -2.53 -5.32
C GLU A 11 6.73 -1.86 -6.67
N TYR A 12 5.68 -1.40 -7.32
CA TYR A 12 5.79 -0.60 -8.53
C TYR A 12 4.70 0.49 -8.58
N ASN A 13 5.02 1.57 -9.26
CA ASN A 13 4.11 2.66 -9.60
C ASN A 13 4.38 3.11 -11.06
N SER A 14 3.81 4.23 -11.49
CA SER A 14 4.01 4.73 -12.86
C SER A 14 5.42 5.23 -13.15
N HIS A 15 6.30 5.34 -12.13
CA HIS A 15 7.62 5.98 -12.26
C HIS A 15 8.79 5.04 -12.01
N GLU A 16 8.59 4.00 -11.19
CA GLU A 16 9.68 3.11 -10.79
C GLU A 16 9.17 1.74 -10.32
N ILE A 17 10.07 0.76 -10.34
CA ILE A 17 9.92 -0.52 -9.67
C ILE A 17 10.96 -0.57 -8.55
N LYS A 18 10.55 -0.94 -7.33
CA LYS A 18 11.41 -1.15 -6.16
C LYS A 18 11.36 -2.60 -5.71
N ALA A 19 12.48 -3.12 -5.23
CA ALA A 19 12.54 -4.48 -4.69
C ALA A 19 13.53 -4.58 -3.52
N VAL A 20 13.21 -5.48 -2.59
CA VAL A 20 14.09 -5.92 -1.51
C VAL A 20 14.06 -7.45 -1.45
N GLU A 21 15.22 -8.09 -1.31
CA GLU A 21 15.32 -9.48 -0.96
C GLU A 21 15.75 -9.61 0.50
N LEU A 22 14.90 -10.27 1.30
CA LEU A 22 15.21 -10.64 2.68
C LEU A 22 15.70 -12.07 2.76
N TYR A 23 16.64 -12.31 3.66
CA TYR A 23 17.09 -13.65 4.04
C TYR A 23 16.79 -13.92 5.51
N LYS A 24 16.14 -15.05 5.78
CA LYS A 24 15.78 -15.50 7.14
C LYS A 24 16.79 -16.51 7.65
N HIS A 25 17.54 -16.14 8.68
CA HIS A 25 18.48 -17.01 9.38
C HIS A 25 17.77 -18.08 10.20
N SER A 26 18.49 -19.11 10.59
CA SER A 26 17.98 -20.21 11.41
C SER A 26 17.53 -19.78 12.82
N ASP A 27 18.06 -18.66 13.32
CA ASP A 27 17.69 -18.01 14.59
C ASP A 27 16.48 -17.08 14.46
N GLY A 28 15.93 -16.90 13.25
CA GLY A 28 14.79 -16.04 12.95
C GLY A 28 15.15 -14.60 12.55
N ARG A 29 16.41 -14.22 12.66
CA ARG A 29 16.87 -12.89 12.22
C ARG A 29 16.70 -12.74 10.72
N LEU A 30 16.34 -11.52 10.30
CA LEU A 30 16.18 -11.14 8.90
C LEU A 30 17.29 -10.16 8.50
N ASP A 31 17.94 -10.43 7.37
CA ASP A 31 18.91 -9.54 6.75
C ASP A 31 18.44 -9.14 5.35
N VAL A 32 18.67 -7.89 4.96
CA VAL A 32 18.54 -7.45 3.56
C VAL A 32 19.77 -7.91 2.79
N ILE A 33 19.60 -8.79 1.81
CA ILE A 33 20.69 -9.31 0.99
C ILE A 33 20.77 -8.70 -0.41
N ALA A 34 19.66 -8.09 -0.87
CA ALA A 34 19.62 -7.29 -2.08
C ALA A 34 18.54 -6.20 -1.94
N ALA A 35 18.79 -5.04 -2.50
CA ALA A 35 17.84 -3.95 -2.63
C ALA A 35 18.13 -3.13 -3.88
N GLY A 36 17.11 -2.57 -4.48
CA GLY A 36 17.28 -1.72 -5.65
C GLY A 36 15.98 -1.13 -6.16
N LYS A 37 16.14 -0.14 -7.03
CA LYS A 37 15.04 0.45 -7.79
C LYS A 37 15.47 0.72 -9.22
N GLU A 38 14.53 0.66 -10.13
CA GLU A 38 14.72 0.95 -11.54
C GLU A 38 13.61 1.88 -12.01
N PRO A 39 13.94 3.02 -12.66
CA PRO A 39 12.94 3.95 -13.17
C PRO A 39 12.15 3.32 -14.33
N LEU A 40 10.92 3.75 -14.46
CA LEU A 40 10.05 3.44 -15.59
C LEU A 40 9.88 4.67 -16.48
N ASP A 41 9.91 4.45 -17.78
CA ASP A 41 9.56 5.49 -18.74
C ASP A 41 8.08 5.87 -18.63
N ASN A 42 7.77 7.13 -18.97
CA ASN A 42 6.40 7.63 -19.03
C ASN A 42 5.53 6.72 -19.94
N ASN A 43 4.32 6.44 -19.50
CA ASN A 43 3.34 5.60 -20.20
C ASN A 43 3.62 4.08 -20.21
N VAL A 44 4.62 3.58 -19.47
CA VAL A 44 4.78 2.13 -19.26
C VAL A 44 3.64 1.60 -18.41
N ILE A 45 3.22 2.37 -17.40
CA ILE A 45 2.07 2.07 -16.56
C ILE A 45 1.06 3.21 -16.67
N GLY A 46 -0.20 2.86 -16.83
CA GLY A 46 -1.31 3.80 -16.82
C GLY A 46 -2.48 3.26 -16.01
N ASN A 47 -2.97 4.06 -15.07
CA ASN A 47 -4.07 3.66 -14.16
C ASN A 47 -3.80 2.28 -13.51
N GLY A 48 -2.58 2.07 -13.04
CA GLY A 48 -2.16 0.84 -12.39
C GLY A 48 -2.02 -0.40 -13.28
N ILE A 49 -2.23 -0.27 -14.58
CA ILE A 49 -2.11 -1.35 -15.57
C ILE A 49 -0.82 -1.17 -16.37
N ILE A 50 -0.07 -2.24 -16.55
CA ILE A 50 1.11 -2.26 -17.42
C ILE A 50 0.65 -2.17 -18.87
N LEU A 51 0.95 -1.05 -19.53
CA LEU A 51 0.54 -0.77 -20.91
C LEU A 51 1.61 -1.19 -21.90
N ASP A 52 2.89 -1.06 -21.55
CA ASP A 52 4.02 -1.50 -22.36
C ASP A 52 4.76 -2.65 -21.64
N ASN A 53 4.34 -3.88 -21.94
CA ASN A 53 4.93 -5.10 -21.38
C ASN A 53 6.42 -5.21 -21.68
N ALA A 54 6.87 -4.75 -22.87
CA ALA A 54 8.27 -4.88 -23.25
C ALA A 54 9.18 -3.97 -22.43
N LEU A 55 8.82 -2.71 -22.29
CA LEU A 55 9.57 -1.76 -21.46
C LEU A 55 9.52 -2.14 -19.98
N PHE A 56 8.36 -2.57 -19.47
CA PHE A 56 8.24 -3.05 -18.09
C PHE A 56 9.15 -4.26 -17.83
N SER A 57 9.14 -5.25 -18.74
CA SER A 57 10.01 -6.44 -18.64
C SER A 57 11.49 -6.07 -18.68
N VAL A 58 11.89 -5.08 -19.47
CA VAL A 58 13.29 -4.60 -19.49
C VAL A 58 13.66 -4.00 -18.13
N ALA A 59 12.85 -3.08 -17.61
CA ALA A 59 13.11 -2.45 -16.32
C ALA A 59 13.14 -3.48 -15.17
N LEU A 60 12.19 -4.42 -15.13
CA LEU A 60 12.16 -5.49 -14.16
C LEU A 60 13.40 -6.40 -14.24
N ASN A 61 13.81 -6.81 -15.44
CA ASN A 61 15.02 -7.62 -15.60
C ASN A 61 16.29 -6.85 -15.25
N ASP A 62 16.35 -5.56 -15.54
CA ASP A 62 17.46 -4.68 -15.16
C ASP A 62 17.57 -4.58 -13.64
N LEU A 63 16.45 -4.32 -12.94
CA LEU A 63 16.37 -4.30 -11.49
C LEU A 63 16.91 -5.59 -10.88
N ILE A 64 16.41 -6.73 -11.31
CA ILE A 64 16.79 -8.05 -10.81
C ILE A 64 18.28 -8.35 -11.07
N THR A 65 18.79 -7.97 -12.25
CA THR A 65 20.17 -8.25 -12.64
C THR A 65 21.16 -7.32 -11.95
N LYS A 66 20.90 -6.01 -11.97
CA LYS A 66 21.76 -4.98 -11.34
C LYS A 66 21.80 -5.14 -9.81
N GLY A 67 20.63 -5.42 -9.21
CA GLY A 67 20.49 -5.66 -7.77
C GLY A 67 20.99 -7.05 -7.32
N LYS A 68 21.31 -7.95 -8.25
CA LYS A 68 21.76 -9.33 -7.99
C LYS A 68 20.77 -10.17 -7.18
N PHE A 69 19.49 -9.95 -7.39
CA PHE A 69 18.41 -10.70 -6.75
C PHE A 69 18.44 -12.19 -7.17
N ASN A 70 18.03 -13.05 -6.24
CA ASN A 70 17.90 -14.47 -6.52
C ASN A 70 16.60 -14.75 -7.29
N LYS A 71 16.68 -15.02 -8.60
CA LYS A 71 15.51 -15.29 -9.46
C LYS A 71 14.68 -16.53 -9.03
N LEU A 72 15.20 -17.37 -8.14
CA LEU A 72 14.49 -18.54 -7.64
C LEU A 72 13.80 -18.29 -6.30
N ALA A 73 14.00 -17.10 -5.70
CA ALA A 73 13.29 -16.71 -4.50
C ALA A 73 11.83 -16.39 -4.85
N PRO A 74 10.86 -16.78 -4.00
CA PRO A 74 9.47 -16.40 -4.18
C PRO A 74 9.31 -14.89 -4.10
N VAL A 75 8.38 -14.37 -4.91
CA VAL A 75 8.10 -12.94 -5.01
C VAL A 75 6.71 -12.65 -4.45
N VAL A 76 6.60 -11.65 -3.59
CA VAL A 76 5.34 -11.00 -3.24
C VAL A 76 5.33 -9.62 -3.86
N VAL A 77 4.27 -9.33 -4.63
CA VAL A 77 4.12 -8.05 -5.33
C VAL A 77 3.08 -7.20 -4.63
N GLY A 78 3.47 -5.98 -4.24
CA GLY A 78 2.57 -4.98 -3.71
C GLY A 78 1.94 -4.14 -4.83
N VAL A 79 0.64 -3.94 -4.75
CA VAL A 79 -0.14 -3.09 -5.66
C VAL A 79 -0.89 -2.01 -4.88
N ASN A 80 -0.86 -0.77 -5.37
CA ASN A 80 -1.65 0.32 -4.83
C ASN A 80 -1.98 1.34 -5.93
N ASN A 81 -3.23 1.31 -6.41
CA ASN A 81 -3.74 2.17 -7.47
C ASN A 81 -5.27 2.13 -7.50
N GLU A 82 -5.91 2.86 -8.40
CA GLU A 82 -7.38 2.94 -8.52
C GLU A 82 -8.09 1.60 -8.80
N ASN A 83 -7.37 0.53 -9.18
CA ASN A 83 -7.93 -0.81 -9.37
C ASN A 83 -7.96 -1.64 -8.08
N VAL A 84 -7.40 -1.13 -6.98
CA VAL A 84 -7.44 -1.74 -5.65
C VAL A 84 -8.52 -1.05 -4.82
N ILE A 85 -9.46 -1.83 -4.32
CA ILE A 85 -10.61 -1.35 -3.56
C ILE A 85 -10.51 -1.89 -2.15
N MET A 86 -10.45 -0.99 -1.17
CA MET A 86 -10.47 -1.34 0.24
C MET A 86 -11.76 -0.83 0.88
N ARG A 87 -12.46 -1.68 1.65
CA ARG A 87 -13.68 -1.31 2.37
C ARG A 87 -13.69 -1.92 3.76
N TYR A 88 -13.92 -1.09 4.74
CA TYR A 88 -14.20 -1.51 6.10
C TYR A 88 -15.71 -1.72 6.23
N ALA A 89 -16.13 -2.91 6.64
CA ALA A 89 -17.55 -3.27 6.72
C ALA A 89 -17.80 -4.25 7.85
N THR A 90 -19.04 -4.24 8.36
CA THR A 90 -19.48 -5.14 9.43
C THR A 90 -20.27 -6.30 8.85
N PHE A 91 -19.93 -7.52 9.25
CA PHE A 91 -20.56 -8.76 8.82
C PHE A 91 -21.09 -9.55 10.01
N PRO A 92 -22.16 -10.35 9.86
CA PRO A 92 -22.64 -11.22 10.92
C PRO A 92 -21.56 -12.22 11.34
N LYS A 93 -21.40 -12.43 12.65
CA LYS A 93 -20.50 -13.45 13.16
C LYS A 93 -21.09 -14.84 12.87
N VAL A 94 -20.39 -15.60 12.06
CA VAL A 94 -20.75 -16.98 11.67
C VAL A 94 -19.56 -17.90 11.94
N PRO A 95 -19.75 -19.25 11.94
CA PRO A 95 -18.64 -20.19 12.01
C PRO A 95 -17.58 -19.92 10.92
N ASP A 96 -16.30 -20.08 11.25
CA ASP A 96 -15.15 -19.74 10.39
C ASP A 96 -15.22 -20.42 9.01
N ASP A 97 -15.70 -21.66 8.96
CA ASP A 97 -15.88 -22.42 7.72
C ASP A 97 -16.92 -21.80 6.76
N LYS A 98 -17.81 -20.94 7.27
CA LYS A 98 -18.86 -20.25 6.51
C LYS A 98 -18.54 -18.81 6.23
N LEU A 99 -17.60 -18.22 6.99
CA LEU A 99 -17.33 -16.78 6.95
C LEU A 99 -16.97 -16.31 5.53
N ARG A 100 -16.05 -16.99 4.85
CA ARG A 100 -15.66 -16.62 3.47
C ARG A 100 -16.87 -16.61 2.51
N GLY A 101 -17.78 -17.57 2.65
CA GLY A 101 -18.99 -17.60 1.82
C GLY A 101 -19.93 -16.44 2.08
N VAL A 102 -20.14 -16.08 3.36
CA VAL A 102 -20.99 -14.94 3.77
C VAL A 102 -20.37 -13.63 3.29
N VAL A 103 -19.09 -13.42 3.57
CA VAL A 103 -18.37 -12.20 3.15
C VAL A 103 -18.41 -12.04 1.64
N THR A 104 -18.10 -13.09 0.87
CA THR A 104 -18.11 -13.01 -0.60
C THR A 104 -19.50 -12.68 -1.15
N MET A 105 -20.56 -13.27 -0.56
CA MET A 105 -21.94 -13.04 -1.00
C MET A 105 -22.40 -11.61 -0.71
N GLN A 106 -22.05 -11.05 0.45
CA GLN A 106 -22.49 -9.71 0.87
C GLN A 106 -21.52 -8.60 0.44
N ALA A 107 -20.30 -8.92 -0.01
CA ALA A 107 -19.31 -7.91 -0.45
C ALA A 107 -19.87 -6.99 -1.54
N GLN A 108 -20.82 -7.46 -2.35
CA GLN A 108 -21.47 -6.65 -3.39
C GLN A 108 -22.22 -5.43 -2.82
N ASP A 109 -22.63 -5.46 -1.58
CA ASP A 109 -23.35 -4.35 -0.93
C ASP A 109 -22.38 -3.20 -0.55
N PHE A 110 -21.07 -3.50 -0.43
CA PHE A 110 -20.04 -2.57 0.02
C PHE A 110 -19.11 -2.12 -1.12
N ILE A 111 -18.98 -2.92 -2.18
CA ILE A 111 -18.04 -2.70 -3.28
C ILE A 111 -18.81 -2.19 -4.51
N PRO A 112 -18.40 -1.03 -5.11
CA PRO A 112 -19.17 -0.38 -6.18
C PRO A 112 -18.98 -1.03 -7.57
N VAL A 113 -18.27 -2.16 -7.65
CA VAL A 113 -18.06 -2.92 -8.89
C VAL A 113 -18.47 -4.37 -8.70
N PRO A 114 -18.82 -5.11 -9.77
CA PRO A 114 -19.20 -6.52 -9.65
C PRO A 114 -18.08 -7.34 -8.98
N VAL A 115 -18.40 -8.06 -7.92
CA VAL A 115 -17.43 -8.91 -7.19
C VAL A 115 -16.80 -9.97 -8.11
N SER A 116 -17.52 -10.42 -9.14
CA SER A 116 -16.99 -11.34 -10.16
C SER A 116 -15.84 -10.78 -11.00
N GLU A 117 -15.65 -9.46 -11.02
CA GLU A 117 -14.55 -8.79 -11.72
C GLU A 117 -13.31 -8.62 -10.84
N LEU A 118 -13.38 -9.05 -9.57
CA LEU A 118 -12.35 -8.86 -8.56
C LEU A 118 -11.73 -10.17 -8.09
N GLY A 119 -10.41 -10.16 -7.88
CA GLY A 119 -9.77 -10.99 -6.88
C GLY A 119 -10.10 -10.37 -5.53
N LEU A 120 -10.97 -11.02 -4.75
CA LEU A 120 -11.42 -10.54 -3.45
C LEU A 120 -10.82 -11.36 -2.32
N ASP A 121 -10.25 -10.68 -1.35
CA ASP A 121 -9.87 -11.25 -0.07
C ASP A 121 -10.33 -10.34 1.09
N PHE A 122 -10.17 -10.82 2.32
CA PHE A 122 -10.56 -10.06 3.49
C PHE A 122 -9.78 -10.49 4.73
N VAL A 123 -9.71 -9.56 5.69
CA VAL A 123 -9.15 -9.80 7.02
C VAL A 123 -10.19 -9.42 8.07
N VAL A 124 -10.38 -10.28 9.07
CA VAL A 124 -11.17 -9.94 10.27
C VAL A 124 -10.32 -9.05 11.16
N ILE A 125 -10.83 -7.87 11.49
CA ILE A 125 -10.13 -6.88 12.32
C ILE A 125 -10.46 -7.13 13.79
N ASP A 126 -11.75 -7.08 14.13
CA ASP A 126 -12.21 -7.28 15.51
C ASP A 126 -13.64 -7.85 15.55
N GLU A 127 -14.06 -8.24 16.76
CA GLU A 127 -15.44 -8.62 17.05
C GLU A 127 -16.23 -7.41 17.54
N THR A 128 -17.47 -7.29 17.09
CA THR A 128 -18.38 -6.19 17.43
C THR A 128 -19.82 -6.69 17.55
N THR A 129 -20.77 -5.77 17.66
CA THR A 129 -22.20 -6.02 17.50
C THR A 129 -22.75 -5.19 16.35
N ASP A 130 -23.77 -5.70 15.66
CA ASP A 130 -24.49 -4.94 14.66
C ASP A 130 -25.53 -3.98 15.30
N ASP A 131 -26.29 -3.26 14.46
CA ASP A 131 -27.30 -2.30 14.89
C ASP A 131 -28.48 -2.95 15.68
N ASP A 132 -28.62 -4.28 15.59
CA ASP A 132 -29.63 -5.07 16.31
C ASP A 132 -29.03 -5.80 17.55
N ASP A 133 -27.83 -5.36 18.01
CA ASP A 133 -27.09 -5.96 19.13
C ASP A 133 -26.72 -7.45 18.91
N GLN A 134 -26.66 -7.94 17.65
CA GLN A 134 -26.23 -9.30 17.37
C GLN A 134 -24.70 -9.36 17.19
N PRO A 135 -24.07 -10.50 17.53
CA PRO A 135 -22.63 -10.70 17.33
C PRO A 135 -22.23 -10.49 15.86
N ALA A 136 -21.25 -9.64 15.64
CA ALA A 136 -20.76 -9.25 14.32
C ALA A 136 -19.22 -9.20 14.29
N LEU A 137 -18.67 -9.09 13.10
CA LEU A 137 -17.24 -8.95 12.82
C LEU A 137 -17.01 -7.69 11.98
N ASN A 138 -16.06 -6.89 12.39
CA ASN A 138 -15.51 -5.86 11.53
C ASN A 138 -14.47 -6.47 10.61
N VAL A 139 -14.64 -6.25 9.32
CA VAL A 139 -13.84 -6.88 8.27
C VAL A 139 -13.30 -5.80 7.32
N LEU A 140 -12.04 -5.88 7.00
CA LEU A 140 -11.44 -5.15 5.90
C LEU A 140 -11.52 -6.01 4.64
N LEU A 141 -12.33 -5.60 3.68
CA LEU A 141 -12.37 -6.16 2.34
C LEU A 141 -11.28 -5.53 1.49
N VAL A 142 -10.55 -6.36 0.75
CA VAL A 142 -9.56 -5.94 -0.23
C VAL A 142 -9.87 -6.63 -1.55
N GLY A 143 -10.17 -5.83 -2.57
CA GLY A 143 -10.47 -6.32 -3.91
C GLY A 143 -9.56 -5.68 -4.95
N ALA A 144 -9.02 -6.46 -5.86
CA ALA A 144 -8.24 -5.96 -6.99
C ALA A 144 -8.86 -6.44 -8.31
N ARG A 145 -8.89 -5.56 -9.33
CA ARG A 145 -9.50 -5.91 -10.63
C ARG A 145 -8.75 -7.06 -11.29
N ASN A 146 -9.49 -8.09 -11.69
CA ASN A 146 -8.94 -9.30 -12.33
C ASN A 146 -8.09 -8.97 -13.56
N LEU A 147 -8.49 -7.96 -14.34
CA LEU A 147 -7.74 -7.53 -15.52
C LEU A 147 -6.32 -7.04 -15.14
N MET A 148 -6.22 -6.23 -14.08
CA MET A 148 -4.92 -5.76 -13.57
C MET A 148 -4.09 -6.92 -13.04
N LEU A 149 -4.68 -7.82 -12.25
CA LEU A 149 -3.99 -8.98 -11.68
C LEU A 149 -3.44 -9.91 -12.77
N GLN A 150 -4.24 -10.20 -13.81
CA GLN A 150 -3.83 -11.05 -14.92
C GLN A 150 -2.69 -10.41 -15.72
N ASN A 151 -2.78 -9.12 -16.01
CA ASN A 151 -1.74 -8.36 -16.68
C ASN A 151 -0.42 -8.39 -15.89
N LEU A 152 -0.51 -8.18 -14.57
CA LEU A 152 0.64 -8.24 -13.65
C LEU A 152 1.29 -9.61 -13.66
N ILE A 153 0.53 -10.68 -13.39
CA ILE A 153 1.04 -12.05 -13.32
C ILE A 153 1.73 -12.42 -14.64
N GLN A 154 1.14 -12.09 -15.79
CA GLN A 154 1.74 -12.37 -17.10
C GLN A 154 3.13 -11.73 -17.24
N ASN A 155 3.31 -10.46 -16.84
CA ASN A 155 4.59 -9.78 -16.94
C ASN A 155 5.67 -10.40 -16.06
N PHE A 156 5.31 -10.83 -14.84
CA PHE A 156 6.24 -11.51 -13.94
C PHE A 156 6.60 -12.93 -14.42
N ASP A 157 5.64 -13.67 -14.98
CA ASP A 157 5.87 -14.98 -15.58
C ASP A 157 6.84 -14.88 -16.79
N GLU A 158 6.69 -13.86 -17.64
CA GLU A 158 7.60 -13.59 -18.77
C GLU A 158 9.03 -13.26 -18.28
N ALA A 159 9.16 -12.59 -17.13
CA ALA A 159 10.44 -12.35 -16.46
C ALA A 159 10.99 -13.58 -15.71
N LYS A 160 10.23 -14.69 -15.66
CA LYS A 160 10.56 -15.93 -14.93
C LYS A 160 10.74 -15.72 -13.42
N LEU A 161 9.90 -14.90 -12.84
CA LEU A 161 9.81 -14.66 -11.40
C LEU A 161 8.55 -15.36 -10.88
N GLU A 162 8.70 -16.16 -9.84
CA GLU A 162 7.59 -16.88 -9.21
C GLU A 162 6.85 -15.95 -8.24
N VAL A 163 5.72 -15.37 -8.69
CA VAL A 163 4.82 -14.60 -7.82
C VAL A 163 4.00 -15.58 -7.00
N VAL A 164 4.24 -15.61 -5.69
CA VAL A 164 3.52 -16.48 -4.76
C VAL A 164 2.33 -15.77 -4.12
N ASP A 165 2.35 -14.43 -4.06
CA ASP A 165 1.25 -13.63 -3.55
C ASP A 165 1.25 -12.22 -4.17
N ILE A 166 0.06 -11.59 -4.20
CA ILE A 166 -0.14 -10.20 -4.56
C ILE A 166 -0.89 -9.53 -3.42
N ASP A 167 -0.27 -8.54 -2.79
CA ASP A 167 -0.76 -7.85 -1.62
C ASP A 167 -0.97 -6.34 -1.90
N SER A 168 -1.63 -5.64 -1.01
CA SER A 168 -1.72 -4.17 -1.07
C SER A 168 -0.42 -3.53 -0.56
N SER A 169 0.26 -2.75 -1.40
CA SER A 169 1.41 -1.95 -0.96
C SER A 169 1.05 -1.04 0.21
N PHE A 170 -0.13 -0.42 0.17
CA PHE A 170 -0.59 0.43 1.26
C PHE A 170 -0.70 -0.32 2.58
N LEU A 171 -1.30 -1.52 2.58
CA LEU A 171 -1.39 -2.35 3.79
C LEU A 171 -0.02 -2.90 4.22
N ALA A 172 0.90 -3.13 3.29
CA ALA A 172 2.28 -3.48 3.62
C ALA A 172 2.97 -2.37 4.42
N TRP A 173 2.82 -1.12 4.00
CA TRP A 173 3.28 0.06 4.75
C TRP A 173 2.56 0.21 6.09
N CYS A 174 1.24 -0.03 6.14
CA CYS A 174 0.48 0.01 7.39
C CYS A 174 0.98 -1.01 8.42
N ARG A 175 1.35 -2.22 7.99
CA ARG A 175 1.93 -3.24 8.89
C ARG A 175 3.21 -2.73 9.55
N VAL A 176 4.12 -2.13 8.77
CA VAL A 176 5.34 -1.52 9.32
C VAL A 176 5.01 -0.39 10.30
N ALA A 177 4.08 0.49 9.95
CA ALA A 177 3.66 1.56 10.83
C ALA A 177 3.08 1.03 12.16
N ILE A 178 2.24 -0.01 12.11
CA ILE A 178 1.65 -0.63 13.31
C ILE A 178 2.72 -1.32 14.18
N GLU A 179 3.75 -1.91 13.55
CA GLU A 179 4.85 -2.56 14.28
C GLU A 179 5.77 -1.54 14.97
N GLU A 180 6.14 -0.44 14.28
CA GLU A 180 7.22 0.45 14.69
C GLU A 180 6.79 1.74 15.38
N VAL A 181 5.50 2.10 15.30
CA VAL A 181 4.98 3.34 15.90
C VAL A 181 4.49 3.09 17.32
N ASP A 182 4.99 3.90 18.25
CA ASP A 182 4.65 3.78 19.67
C ASP A 182 3.32 4.45 20.06
N GLU A 183 2.81 5.37 19.22
CA GLU A 183 1.55 6.06 19.47
C GLU A 183 0.37 5.09 19.43
N GLU A 184 -0.48 5.12 20.47
CA GLU A 184 -1.68 4.27 20.57
C GLU A 184 -2.71 4.61 19.48
N VAL A 185 -2.81 5.90 19.10
CA VAL A 185 -3.77 6.38 18.09
C VAL A 185 -3.06 7.26 17.07
N PHE A 186 -2.96 6.79 15.84
CA PHE A 186 -2.34 7.54 14.74
C PHE A 186 -3.04 7.31 13.41
N GLY A 187 -2.82 8.22 12.48
CA GLY A 187 -3.17 8.08 11.06
C GLY A 187 -1.95 7.76 10.22
N PHE A 188 -2.13 7.00 9.15
CA PHE A 188 -1.11 6.81 8.13
C PHE A 188 -1.69 7.19 6.77
N LEU A 189 -0.99 8.05 6.06
CA LEU A 189 -1.40 8.64 4.78
C LEU A 189 -0.39 8.25 3.70
N CYS A 190 -0.88 7.78 2.57
CA CYS A 190 -0.10 7.45 1.39
C CYS A 190 -0.71 8.11 0.16
N LEU A 191 0.11 8.79 -0.60
CA LEU A 191 -0.27 9.40 -1.88
C LEU A 191 0.45 8.67 -3.01
N THR A 192 -0.33 8.12 -3.93
CA THR A 192 0.16 7.69 -5.25
C THR A 192 -0.22 8.73 -6.32
N ASP A 193 0.07 8.45 -7.58
CA ASP A 193 -0.31 9.31 -8.71
C ASP A 193 -1.82 9.37 -8.98
N ASP A 194 -2.62 8.45 -8.44
CA ASP A 194 -4.05 8.32 -8.71
C ASP A 194 -4.92 8.15 -7.45
N VAL A 195 -4.33 7.80 -6.31
CA VAL A 195 -5.06 7.51 -5.08
C VAL A 195 -4.41 8.16 -3.87
N LEU A 196 -5.24 8.69 -2.98
CA LEU A 196 -4.88 9.05 -1.61
C LEU A 196 -5.49 8.01 -0.66
N ASP A 197 -4.64 7.24 0.00
CA ASP A 197 -5.06 6.27 1.00
C ASP A 197 -4.80 6.80 2.40
N PHE A 198 -5.77 6.61 3.28
CA PHE A 198 -5.70 6.95 4.69
C PHE A 198 -6.18 5.78 5.54
N VAL A 199 -5.40 5.43 6.56
CA VAL A 199 -5.80 4.51 7.61
C VAL A 199 -5.73 5.21 8.96
N ALA A 200 -6.69 4.94 9.83
CA ALA A 200 -6.61 5.28 11.24
C ALA A 200 -6.44 4.01 12.07
N VAL A 201 -5.45 4.04 12.95
CA VAL A 201 -5.06 2.95 13.83
C VAL A 201 -5.31 3.37 15.27
N ALA A 202 -5.90 2.49 16.05
CA ALA A 202 -5.99 2.63 17.51
C ALA A 202 -5.75 1.26 18.13
N ASP A 203 -4.98 1.22 19.22
CA ASP A 203 -4.63 0.00 19.96
C ASP A 203 -3.99 -1.07 19.05
N LYS A 204 -3.16 -0.62 18.10
CA LYS A 204 -2.49 -1.45 17.06
C LYS A 204 -3.44 -2.17 16.09
N GLU A 205 -4.70 -1.75 16.04
CA GLU A 205 -5.69 -2.28 15.10
C GLU A 205 -6.15 -1.20 14.11
N ILE A 206 -6.41 -1.61 12.89
CA ILE A 206 -7.00 -0.73 11.88
C ILE A 206 -8.47 -0.48 12.25
N LYS A 207 -8.84 0.76 12.51
CA LYS A 207 -10.22 1.14 12.84
C LYS A 207 -10.95 1.83 11.68
N MET A 208 -10.21 2.33 10.70
CA MET A 208 -10.77 2.93 9.48
C MET A 208 -9.76 2.82 8.34
N VAL A 209 -10.25 2.51 7.15
CA VAL A 209 -9.52 2.65 5.89
C VAL A 209 -10.34 3.49 4.93
N ARG A 210 -9.71 4.40 4.24
CA ARG A 210 -10.33 5.23 3.23
C ARG A 210 -9.39 5.42 2.04
N SER A 211 -9.86 4.99 0.87
CA SER A 211 -9.20 5.25 -0.41
C SER A 211 -10.00 6.31 -1.17
N ILE A 212 -9.34 7.34 -1.63
CA ILE A 212 -9.93 8.48 -2.30
C ILE A 212 -9.25 8.62 -3.65
N ASN A 213 -10.02 8.45 -4.71
CA ASN A 213 -9.52 8.70 -6.07
C ASN A 213 -9.30 10.20 -6.24
N ILE A 214 -8.12 10.56 -6.72
CA ILE A 214 -7.79 11.96 -7.00
C ILE A 214 -8.62 12.40 -8.20
N PRO A 215 -9.38 13.52 -8.11
CA PRO A 215 -10.19 14.00 -9.22
C PRO A 215 -9.35 14.28 -10.47
N ASP A 216 -9.90 13.98 -11.66
CA ASP A 216 -9.19 14.10 -12.95
C ASP A 216 -8.45 15.43 -13.13
N ARG A 217 -9.08 16.55 -12.74
CA ARG A 217 -8.46 17.88 -12.84
C ARG A 217 -7.23 18.05 -11.96
N ALA A 218 -7.21 17.43 -10.79
CA ALA A 218 -6.07 17.45 -9.88
C ALA A 218 -5.07 16.35 -10.23
N MET A 219 -5.55 15.22 -10.77
CA MET A 219 -4.73 14.12 -11.23
C MET A 219 -3.75 14.55 -12.33
N VAL A 220 -4.16 15.43 -13.25
CA VAL A 220 -3.26 15.97 -14.28
C VAL A 220 -2.07 16.69 -13.65
N GLU A 221 -2.31 17.48 -12.61
CA GLU A 221 -1.26 18.25 -11.93
C GLU A 221 -0.40 17.33 -11.04
N VAL A 222 -1.02 16.39 -10.33
CA VAL A 222 -0.30 15.36 -9.55
C VAL A 222 0.60 14.53 -10.47
N LYS A 223 0.09 14.05 -11.60
CA LYS A 223 0.89 13.28 -12.58
C LYS A 223 2.02 14.09 -13.19
N LYS A 224 1.80 15.35 -13.54
CA LYS A 224 2.88 16.25 -14.00
C LYS A 224 3.95 16.38 -12.92
N ALA A 225 3.53 16.62 -11.69
CA ALA A 225 4.38 16.79 -10.55
C ALA A 225 5.25 15.56 -10.26
N PHE A 226 4.70 14.35 -10.40
CA PHE A 226 5.48 13.12 -10.29
C PHE A 226 6.46 12.93 -11.47
N ASN A 227 6.10 13.36 -12.69
CA ASN A 227 6.95 13.23 -13.87
C ASN A 227 8.09 14.25 -13.91
N ASP A 228 7.85 15.49 -13.48
CA ASP A 228 8.87 16.52 -13.37
C ASP A 228 8.59 17.45 -12.17
N PRO A 229 9.17 17.16 -11.01
CA PRO A 229 9.01 17.98 -9.80
C PRO A 229 9.48 19.45 -9.96
N HIS A 230 10.36 19.72 -10.94
CA HIS A 230 10.89 21.06 -11.18
C HIS A 230 9.98 21.95 -12.06
N GLU A 231 8.99 21.35 -12.74
CA GLU A 231 8.02 22.11 -13.55
C GLU A 231 6.78 22.57 -12.78
N ILE A 232 6.65 22.19 -11.47
CA ILE A 232 5.46 22.56 -10.69
C ILE A 232 5.46 24.05 -10.39
N VAL A 233 4.43 24.74 -10.86
CA VAL A 233 4.16 26.11 -10.46
C VAL A 233 3.56 26.10 -9.05
N THR A 234 3.96 27.06 -8.19
CA THR A 234 3.47 27.17 -6.79
C THR A 234 1.94 27.09 -6.68
N SER A 235 1.20 27.66 -7.64
CA SER A 235 -0.27 27.62 -7.65
C SER A 235 -0.86 26.20 -7.88
N GLU A 236 -0.13 25.31 -8.56
CA GLU A 236 -0.56 23.92 -8.79
C GLU A 236 -0.33 23.09 -7.54
N MET A 237 0.80 23.32 -6.86
CA MET A 237 1.09 22.71 -5.58
C MET A 237 0.03 23.08 -4.52
N ASP A 238 -0.36 24.35 -4.44
CA ASP A 238 -1.39 24.82 -3.53
C ASP A 238 -2.73 24.10 -3.75
N ILE A 239 -3.12 23.86 -5.01
CA ILE A 239 -4.35 23.12 -5.34
C ILE A 239 -4.29 21.67 -4.84
N ILE A 240 -3.16 21.00 -5.04
CA ILE A 240 -2.94 19.62 -4.58
C ILE A 240 -3.02 19.58 -3.05
N VAL A 241 -2.27 20.44 -2.37
CA VAL A 241 -2.22 20.49 -0.91
C VAL A 241 -3.58 20.83 -0.31
N ASP A 242 -4.36 21.74 -0.90
CA ASP A 242 -5.70 22.08 -0.43
C ASP A 242 -6.67 20.92 -0.58
N LEU A 243 -6.61 20.18 -1.69
CA LEU A 243 -7.40 18.97 -1.88
C LEU A 243 -7.06 17.92 -0.82
N LEU A 244 -5.78 17.60 -0.67
CA LEU A 244 -5.31 16.60 0.29
C LEU A 244 -5.65 16.99 1.73
N TYR A 245 -5.52 18.26 2.08
CA TYR A 245 -5.92 18.77 3.39
C TYR A 245 -7.42 18.61 3.66
N SER A 246 -8.25 18.92 2.67
CA SER A 246 -9.71 18.76 2.78
C SER A 246 -10.11 17.31 3.03
N GLU A 247 -9.52 16.38 2.27
CA GLU A 247 -9.81 14.94 2.39
C GLU A 247 -9.25 14.37 3.70
N LEU A 248 -8.04 14.75 4.09
CA LEU A 248 -7.44 14.34 5.36
C LEU A 248 -8.30 14.85 6.54
N SER A 249 -8.65 16.12 6.56
CA SER A 249 -9.46 16.71 7.63
C SER A 249 -10.83 16.04 7.75
N SER A 250 -11.48 15.75 6.60
CA SER A 250 -12.74 15.02 6.56
C SER A 250 -12.60 13.61 7.12
N SER A 251 -11.50 12.92 6.79
CA SER A 251 -11.21 11.56 7.25
C SER A 251 -10.94 11.52 8.77
N ILE A 252 -10.15 12.46 9.28
CA ILE A 252 -9.87 12.58 10.72
C ILE A 252 -11.17 12.85 11.50
N ASN A 253 -11.97 13.83 11.05
CA ASN A 253 -13.23 14.15 11.70
C ASN A 253 -14.19 12.97 11.71
N TYR A 254 -14.31 12.26 10.58
CA TYR A 254 -15.14 11.06 10.48
C TYR A 254 -14.67 9.98 11.46
N PHE A 255 -13.39 9.67 11.49
CA PHE A 255 -12.81 8.70 12.43
C PHE A 255 -13.11 9.05 13.87
N GLN A 256 -12.84 10.30 14.28
CA GLN A 256 -13.08 10.76 15.66
C GLN A 256 -14.57 10.69 16.06
N MET A 257 -15.46 11.03 15.13
CA MET A 257 -16.92 10.95 15.38
C MET A 257 -17.42 9.51 15.49
N GLN A 258 -16.89 8.59 14.67
CA GLN A 258 -17.35 7.20 14.67
C GLN A 258 -16.81 6.38 15.82
N THR A 259 -15.56 6.63 16.22
CA THR A 259 -14.86 5.78 17.19
C THR A 259 -14.72 6.40 18.57
N GLY A 260 -14.82 7.73 18.67
CA GLY A 260 -14.51 8.48 19.89
C GLY A 260 -13.01 8.62 20.19
N PHE A 261 -12.12 7.96 19.44
CA PHE A 261 -10.68 8.14 19.58
C PHE A 261 -10.24 9.51 19.04
N ILE A 262 -9.22 10.10 19.67
CA ILE A 262 -8.59 11.33 19.19
C ILE A 262 -7.31 10.97 18.48
N LEU A 263 -7.19 11.38 17.21
CA LEU A 263 -6.00 11.15 16.42
C LEU A 263 -4.90 12.13 16.85
N ASN A 264 -3.79 11.60 17.35
CA ASN A 264 -2.69 12.38 17.92
C ASN A 264 -1.63 12.78 16.91
N LYS A 265 -1.50 12.02 15.82
CA LYS A 265 -0.45 12.16 14.81
C LYS A 265 -0.87 11.56 13.49
N VAL A 266 -0.41 12.13 12.42
CA VAL A 266 -0.50 11.56 11.06
C VAL A 266 0.91 11.30 10.53
N LEU A 267 1.14 10.10 10.04
CA LEU A 267 2.35 9.74 9.33
C LEU A 267 2.09 9.83 7.83
N PHE A 268 3.00 10.41 7.07
CA PHE A 268 2.89 10.51 5.63
C PHE A 268 4.02 9.73 4.97
N SER A 269 3.68 8.71 4.18
CA SER A 269 4.65 7.96 3.38
C SER A 269 5.18 8.84 2.26
N ALA A 270 6.47 9.18 2.29
CA ALA A 270 7.09 10.03 1.29
C ALA A 270 8.42 9.42 0.82
N SER A 271 8.44 8.89 -0.40
CA SER A 271 9.61 8.31 -1.04
C SER A 271 10.23 9.20 -2.12
N THR A 272 9.51 10.23 -2.56
CA THR A 272 9.97 11.19 -3.57
C THR A 272 10.09 12.60 -2.97
N GLU A 273 10.91 13.45 -3.59
CA GLU A 273 11.04 14.86 -3.17
C GLU A 273 9.68 15.58 -3.25
N LEU A 274 8.89 15.31 -4.28
CA LEU A 274 7.53 15.85 -4.39
C LEU A 274 6.65 15.49 -3.19
N GLN A 275 6.65 14.21 -2.78
CA GLN A 275 5.85 13.77 -1.64
C GLN A 275 6.34 14.41 -0.34
N LYS A 276 7.65 14.66 -0.18
CA LYS A 276 8.22 15.39 0.95
C LYS A 276 7.75 16.85 0.97
N ASP A 277 7.79 17.53 -0.15
CA ASP A 277 7.32 18.91 -0.28
C ASP A 277 5.81 19.03 0.03
N ILE A 278 5.00 18.08 -0.46
CA ILE A 278 3.58 17.99 -0.14
C ILE A 278 3.37 17.76 1.36
N ALA A 279 4.10 16.83 1.97
CA ALA A 279 4.00 16.53 3.39
C ALA A 279 4.35 17.74 4.26
N GLU A 280 5.40 18.49 3.90
CA GLU A 280 5.80 19.72 4.61
C GLU A 280 4.71 20.81 4.55
N GLN A 281 4.14 21.03 3.38
CA GLN A 281 3.06 22.03 3.21
C GLN A 281 1.77 21.57 3.89
N LEU A 282 1.44 20.27 3.81
CA LEU A 282 0.28 19.71 4.49
C LEU A 282 0.43 19.79 6.01
N ALA A 283 1.64 19.57 6.54
CA ALA A 283 1.94 19.71 7.95
C ALA A 283 1.71 21.13 8.49
N GLN A 284 1.96 22.16 7.65
CA GLN A 284 1.71 23.56 8.03
C GLN A 284 0.22 23.90 8.11
N LYS A 285 -0.63 23.19 7.36
CA LYS A 285 -2.09 23.38 7.34
C LYS A 285 -2.83 22.50 8.34
N SER A 286 -2.28 21.31 8.62
CA SER A 286 -2.94 20.31 9.45
C SER A 286 -3.01 20.75 10.92
N TYR A 287 -4.18 20.55 11.54
CA TYR A 287 -4.36 20.75 12.97
C TYR A 287 -3.88 19.56 13.82
N VAL A 288 -3.65 18.39 13.17
CA VAL A 288 -3.00 17.23 13.78
C VAL A 288 -1.55 17.20 13.30
N PRO A 289 -0.56 17.00 14.20
CA PRO A 289 0.83 16.87 13.79
C PRO A 289 1.03 15.86 12.68
N LEU A 290 1.68 16.26 11.57
CA LEU A 290 1.98 15.41 10.44
C LEU A 290 3.50 15.30 10.28
N THR A 291 4.01 14.09 10.13
CA THR A 291 5.45 13.81 10.01
C THR A 291 5.71 12.71 8.99
N ILE A 292 6.87 12.77 8.35
CA ILE A 292 7.39 11.67 7.53
C ILE A 292 8.12 10.71 8.48
N PRO A 293 7.70 9.43 8.57
CA PRO A 293 8.35 8.45 9.43
C PRO A 293 9.65 7.94 8.83
N GLU A 294 10.57 7.54 9.67
CA GLU A 294 11.74 6.75 9.30
C GLU A 294 11.54 5.32 9.79
N PHE A 295 11.15 4.44 8.88
CA PHE A 295 10.88 3.03 9.16
C PHE A 295 12.08 2.12 8.89
N CYS A 296 12.03 0.90 9.40
CA CYS A 296 12.98 -0.18 9.11
C CYS A 296 14.44 0.17 9.44
N LYS A 297 14.69 0.96 10.48
CA LYS A 297 16.04 1.43 10.86
C LYS A 297 17.02 0.29 11.14
N ASP A 298 16.54 -0.85 11.62
CA ASP A 298 17.34 -2.03 11.91
C ASP A 298 17.97 -2.65 10.65
N PHE A 299 17.46 -2.31 9.46
CA PHE A 299 18.00 -2.73 8.17
C PHE A 299 18.95 -1.71 7.54
N SER A 300 19.19 -0.57 8.18
CA SER A 300 19.95 0.56 7.62
C SER A 300 21.48 0.42 7.66
N GLU A 301 22.04 -0.76 7.97
CA GLU A 301 23.49 -1.01 7.94
C GLU A 301 24.09 -1.03 6.52
N SER A 302 23.25 -1.00 5.50
CA SER A 302 23.65 -1.05 4.10
C SER A 302 23.57 0.33 3.45
N ALA A 303 24.17 0.46 2.28
CA ALA A 303 24.23 1.70 1.51
C ALA A 303 22.87 2.11 0.89
N PHE A 304 21.74 1.67 1.44
CA PHE A 304 20.41 2.02 0.98
C PHE A 304 19.55 2.59 2.13
N ASP A 305 18.61 3.44 1.80
CA ASP A 305 17.63 3.99 2.74
C ASP A 305 16.49 2.97 2.94
N ALA A 306 16.57 2.20 4.03
CA ALA A 306 15.58 1.16 4.35
C ALA A 306 14.16 1.71 4.49
N SER A 307 14.03 2.98 4.88
CA SER A 307 12.74 3.65 5.01
C SER A 307 12.04 3.80 3.65
N GLU A 308 12.79 4.07 2.59
CA GLU A 308 12.24 4.13 1.22
C GLU A 308 11.68 2.78 0.75
N PHE A 309 12.18 1.67 1.31
CA PHE A 309 11.84 0.30 0.93
C PHE A 309 10.98 -0.42 1.97
N ALA A 310 10.40 0.28 2.94
CA ALA A 310 9.65 -0.34 4.04
C ALA A 310 8.49 -1.22 3.55
N GLY A 311 7.77 -0.82 2.53
CA GLY A 311 6.73 -1.64 1.89
C GLY A 311 7.30 -2.93 1.29
N CYS A 312 8.40 -2.85 0.52
CA CYS A 312 9.06 -4.03 -0.05
C CYS A 312 9.57 -4.99 1.06
N ILE A 313 10.11 -4.45 2.17
CA ILE A 313 10.53 -5.24 3.33
C ILE A 313 9.34 -5.98 3.93
N SER A 314 8.22 -5.29 4.13
CA SER A 314 6.98 -5.89 4.65
C SER A 314 6.46 -7.01 3.74
N LEU A 315 6.44 -6.79 2.43
CA LEU A 315 6.03 -7.80 1.44
C LEU A 315 6.93 -9.04 1.47
N ALA A 316 8.25 -8.86 1.54
CA ALA A 316 9.18 -9.98 1.65
C ALA A 316 9.03 -10.75 2.95
N LYS A 317 8.71 -10.08 4.09
CA LYS A 317 8.40 -10.74 5.37
C LYS A 317 7.20 -11.70 5.23
N VAL A 318 6.12 -11.28 4.55
CA VAL A 318 4.91 -12.11 4.33
C VAL A 318 5.27 -13.45 3.67
N ALA A 319 6.10 -13.44 2.64
CA ALA A 319 6.54 -14.66 1.96
C ALA A 319 7.42 -15.58 2.84
N LEU A 320 8.09 -15.04 3.85
CA LEU A 320 8.95 -15.80 4.77
C LEU A 320 8.21 -16.34 5.99
N GLU A 321 6.99 -15.88 6.25
CA GLU A 321 6.15 -16.30 7.36
C GLU A 321 5.14 -17.39 6.96
N GLY A 322 4.77 -17.47 5.67
CA GLY A 322 3.90 -18.51 5.10
C GLY A 322 4.66 -19.77 4.79
#